data_2fd967f13ed3b2e75539100dc102a312
#
_entry.id   2fd967f13ed3b2e75539100dc102a312
#
_cell.length_a   1.000
_cell.length_b   1.000
_cell.length_c   1.000
_cell.angle_alpha   90.00
_cell.angle_beta   90.00
_cell.angle_gamma   90.00
#
_symmetry.space_group_name_H-M   'P 1'
#
loop_
_entity.id
_entity.type
_entity.pdbx_description
1 polymer ?
#
loop_
_entity_poly.entity_id
_entity_poly.type
_entity_poly.pdbx_seq_one_letter_code
_entity_poly.pdbx_strand_id
1 'polypeptide(L)'
;MTMRTLLPVVLIFFSGLIQAQDDLLKKSEKGDAEAMFYLASSYFLGEKGYPQDNEKALLWFQKSADKGYAESQNTLGTIYIKGWAGVKQDYGKAVKLLEKAVKSNHADACNNLGLLYRDGTGVKQDYKKAIELFQKGANLGSSSAVDNLAYMYYMGWGVEKNYEKNLELIEKSVKMTKDKQRLVQVAYFYLKGEEVKQNIPKAMELYTWGHENFPTEAAFPNYLGMIYIYYNDKGENKGDFTKALKWYKIAANLGDVDAMNNVAFIYLQDNPQVKDTQQGIEWMEKAANLGNP
;
A
#
# COMPACT_ATOMS: atom_id res chain seq x y z
N MET A 1 28.48 -22.81 -23.58
CA MET A 1 27.53 -23.84 -23.10
C MET A 1 26.92 -24.49 -24.32
N THR A 2 27.22 -25.73 -24.59
CA THR A 2 26.87 -26.41 -25.85
C THR A 2 25.40 -26.83 -25.85
N MET A 3 24.75 -26.76 -27.00
CA MET A 3 23.33 -27.10 -27.24
C MET A 3 22.92 -28.50 -26.66
N ARG A 4 23.87 -29.40 -26.42
CA ARG A 4 23.67 -30.73 -25.80
C ARG A 4 23.38 -30.71 -24.30
N THR A 5 23.73 -29.64 -23.58
CA THR A 5 23.47 -29.49 -22.13
C THR A 5 22.18 -28.75 -21.81
N LEU A 6 21.60 -28.00 -22.77
CA LEU A 6 20.35 -27.27 -22.62
C LEU A 6 19.11 -28.17 -22.83
N LEU A 7 19.19 -29.19 -23.69
CA LEU A 7 18.04 -30.06 -23.98
C LEU A 7 17.48 -30.81 -22.75
N PRO A 8 18.30 -31.45 -21.88
CA PRO A 8 17.76 -32.16 -20.73
C PRO A 8 17.18 -31.18 -19.65
N VAL A 9 17.74 -30.01 -19.49
CA VAL A 9 17.21 -28.99 -18.53
C VAL A 9 15.86 -28.48 -19.01
N VAL A 10 15.72 -28.19 -20.29
CA VAL A 10 14.45 -27.73 -20.89
C VAL A 10 13.38 -28.83 -20.79
N LEU A 11 13.73 -30.10 -21.05
CA LEU A 11 12.81 -31.23 -20.91
C LEU A 11 12.35 -31.45 -19.46
N ILE A 12 13.22 -31.26 -18.47
CA ILE A 12 12.85 -31.36 -17.04
C ILE A 12 11.91 -30.24 -16.65
N PHE A 13 12.15 -29.01 -17.11
CA PHE A 13 11.23 -27.86 -16.85
C PHE A 13 9.85 -28.09 -17.49
N PHE A 14 9.79 -28.57 -18.73
CA PHE A 14 8.53 -28.88 -19.41
C PHE A 14 7.77 -30.02 -18.74
N SER A 15 8.47 -31.10 -18.34
CA SER A 15 7.83 -32.23 -17.66
C SER A 15 7.28 -31.84 -16.29
N GLY A 16 7.99 -31.00 -15.52
CA GLY A 16 7.51 -30.46 -14.25
C GLY A 16 6.27 -29.56 -14.41
N LEU A 17 6.23 -28.75 -15.45
CA LEU A 17 5.08 -27.87 -15.73
C LEU A 17 3.84 -28.69 -16.12
N ILE A 18 4.00 -29.70 -17.00
CA ILE A 18 2.91 -30.61 -17.41
C ILE A 18 2.38 -31.38 -16.20
N GLN A 19 3.24 -31.89 -15.33
CA GLN A 19 2.82 -32.57 -14.12
C GLN A 19 2.04 -31.66 -13.18
N ALA A 20 2.50 -30.43 -12.99
CA ALA A 20 1.79 -29.44 -12.15
C ALA A 20 0.40 -29.07 -12.70
N GLN A 21 0.27 -28.98 -14.04
CA GLN A 21 -1.01 -28.76 -14.71
C GLN A 21 -1.98 -29.92 -14.48
N ASP A 22 -1.50 -31.15 -14.69
CA ASP A 22 -2.27 -32.39 -14.50
C ASP A 22 -2.75 -32.51 -13.05
N ASP A 23 -1.91 -32.17 -12.08
CA ASP A 23 -2.26 -32.23 -10.66
C ASP A 23 -3.30 -31.17 -10.29
N LEU A 24 -3.18 -29.96 -10.82
CA LEU A 24 -4.15 -28.90 -10.60
C LEU A 24 -5.54 -29.26 -11.19
N LEU A 25 -5.55 -29.75 -12.43
CA LEU A 25 -6.78 -30.21 -13.08
C LEU A 25 -7.44 -31.36 -12.32
N LYS A 26 -6.68 -32.39 -11.95
CA LYS A 26 -7.18 -33.55 -11.19
C LYS A 26 -7.77 -33.15 -9.83
N LYS A 27 -7.13 -32.23 -9.09
CA LYS A 27 -7.67 -31.70 -7.82
C LYS A 27 -8.98 -30.95 -8.06
N SER A 28 -9.03 -30.11 -9.08
CA SER A 28 -10.23 -29.36 -9.45
C SER A 28 -11.38 -30.28 -9.81
N GLU A 29 -11.14 -31.35 -10.60
CA GLU A 29 -12.14 -32.35 -10.97
C GLU A 29 -12.63 -33.16 -9.77
N LYS A 30 -11.77 -33.41 -8.77
CA LYS A 30 -12.16 -34.05 -7.49
C LYS A 30 -12.95 -33.13 -6.57
N GLY A 31 -13.13 -31.89 -6.93
CA GLY A 31 -14.00 -30.98 -6.19
C GLY A 31 -13.29 -30.08 -5.18
N ASP A 32 -11.98 -29.95 -5.25
CA ASP A 32 -11.21 -29.00 -4.45
C ASP A 32 -11.50 -27.57 -4.92
N ALA A 33 -12.15 -26.78 -4.06
CA ALA A 33 -12.62 -25.45 -4.40
C ALA A 33 -11.46 -24.45 -4.61
N GLU A 34 -10.39 -24.58 -3.87
CA GLU A 34 -9.21 -23.74 -4.02
C GLU A 34 -8.46 -24.10 -5.32
N ALA A 35 -8.29 -25.39 -5.63
CA ALA A 35 -7.71 -25.81 -6.91
C ALA A 35 -8.54 -25.30 -8.10
N MET A 36 -9.87 -25.35 -8.01
CA MET A 36 -10.78 -24.78 -9.02
C MET A 36 -10.53 -23.28 -9.23
N PHE A 37 -10.32 -22.52 -8.15
CA PHE A 37 -9.99 -21.09 -8.24
C PHE A 37 -8.67 -20.85 -8.96
N TYR A 38 -7.60 -21.59 -8.62
CA TYR A 38 -6.31 -21.44 -9.30
C TYR A 38 -6.37 -21.88 -10.76
N LEU A 39 -7.13 -22.92 -11.09
CA LEU A 39 -7.35 -23.35 -12.46
C LEU A 39 -8.09 -22.29 -13.27
N ALA A 40 -9.15 -21.71 -12.68
CA ALA A 40 -9.88 -20.60 -13.27
C ALA A 40 -8.98 -19.39 -13.52
N SER A 41 -8.16 -19.01 -12.53
CA SER A 41 -7.20 -17.89 -12.64
C SER A 41 -6.17 -18.16 -13.75
N SER A 42 -5.68 -19.40 -13.88
CA SER A 42 -4.74 -19.77 -14.94
C SER A 42 -5.35 -19.62 -16.33
N TYR A 43 -6.61 -20.03 -16.52
CA TYR A 43 -7.36 -19.78 -17.78
C TYR A 43 -7.66 -18.29 -18.01
N PHE A 44 -7.96 -17.54 -16.95
CA PHE A 44 -8.28 -16.12 -17.07
C PHE A 44 -7.07 -15.28 -17.52
N LEU A 45 -5.89 -15.61 -17.00
CA LEU A 45 -4.64 -14.88 -17.27
C LEU A 45 -3.85 -15.46 -18.46
N GLY A 46 -4.13 -16.68 -18.88
CA GLY A 46 -3.30 -17.38 -19.88
C GLY A 46 -1.93 -17.79 -19.33
N GLU A 47 -1.87 -18.24 -18.09
CA GLU A 47 -0.62 -18.53 -17.37
C GLU A 47 -0.47 -20.02 -17.04
N LYS A 48 0.72 -20.38 -16.55
CA LYS A 48 1.05 -21.75 -16.12
C LYS A 48 0.79 -22.83 -17.18
N GLY A 49 0.98 -22.46 -18.48
CA GLY A 49 0.78 -23.36 -19.60
C GLY A 49 -0.68 -23.55 -20.04
N TYR A 50 -1.62 -22.87 -19.43
CA TYR A 50 -3.01 -22.81 -19.91
C TYR A 50 -3.18 -21.62 -20.87
N PRO A 51 -3.76 -21.82 -22.08
CA PRO A 51 -4.12 -20.72 -22.94
C PRO A 51 -5.23 -19.89 -22.30
N GLN A 52 -5.23 -18.58 -22.55
CA GLN A 52 -6.31 -17.73 -22.07
C GLN A 52 -7.66 -18.20 -22.61
N ASP A 53 -8.60 -18.47 -21.72
CA ASP A 53 -9.93 -18.99 -22.05
C ASP A 53 -10.95 -18.47 -20.99
N ASN A 54 -11.63 -17.39 -21.33
CA ASN A 54 -12.57 -16.76 -20.43
C ASN A 54 -13.78 -17.63 -20.09
N GLU A 55 -14.22 -18.49 -21.02
CA GLU A 55 -15.37 -19.38 -20.79
C GLU A 55 -15.00 -20.45 -19.73
N LYS A 56 -13.84 -21.08 -19.89
CA LYS A 56 -13.33 -22.03 -18.90
C LYS A 56 -13.04 -21.36 -17.57
N ALA A 57 -12.47 -20.16 -17.58
CA ALA A 57 -12.23 -19.40 -16.35
C ALA A 57 -13.54 -19.16 -15.58
N LEU A 58 -14.56 -18.65 -16.24
CA LEU A 58 -15.89 -18.41 -15.63
C LEU A 58 -16.50 -19.71 -15.09
N LEU A 59 -16.44 -20.79 -15.86
CA LEU A 59 -16.96 -22.09 -15.44
C LEU A 59 -16.30 -22.57 -14.13
N TRP A 60 -14.98 -22.49 -14.04
CA TRP A 60 -14.24 -22.96 -12.86
C TRP A 60 -14.38 -22.01 -11.68
N PHE A 61 -14.40 -20.67 -11.89
CA PHE A 61 -14.74 -19.71 -10.83
C PHE A 61 -16.12 -19.98 -10.27
N GLN A 62 -17.13 -20.26 -11.13
CA GLN A 62 -18.48 -20.55 -10.69
C GLN A 62 -18.54 -21.82 -9.85
N LYS A 63 -17.91 -22.92 -10.32
CA LYS A 63 -17.84 -24.18 -9.56
C LYS A 63 -17.19 -23.99 -8.19
N SER A 64 -16.10 -23.22 -8.12
CA SER A 64 -15.41 -22.90 -6.87
C SER A 64 -16.29 -22.06 -5.93
N ALA A 65 -16.94 -21.02 -6.45
CA ALA A 65 -17.85 -20.16 -5.70
C ALA A 65 -19.06 -20.91 -5.15
N ASP A 66 -19.61 -21.87 -5.92
CA ASP A 66 -20.74 -22.71 -5.49
C ASP A 66 -20.35 -23.67 -4.36
N LYS A 67 -19.07 -24.03 -4.26
CA LYS A 67 -18.51 -24.75 -3.12
C LYS A 67 -18.20 -23.87 -1.91
N GLY A 68 -18.48 -22.58 -1.99
CA GLY A 68 -18.31 -21.63 -0.89
C GLY A 68 -16.92 -20.98 -0.79
N TYR A 69 -16.05 -21.15 -1.79
CA TYR A 69 -14.73 -20.52 -1.77
C TYR A 69 -14.85 -18.99 -1.93
N ALA A 70 -14.52 -18.27 -0.86
CA ALA A 70 -14.80 -16.84 -0.76
C ALA A 70 -14.02 -16.00 -1.77
N GLU A 71 -12.80 -16.40 -2.11
CA GLU A 71 -11.99 -15.74 -3.14
C GLU A 71 -12.67 -15.79 -4.52
N SER A 72 -13.23 -16.97 -4.89
CA SER A 72 -13.98 -17.12 -6.14
C SER A 72 -15.28 -16.31 -6.14
N GLN A 73 -15.97 -16.25 -5.00
CA GLN A 73 -17.17 -15.41 -4.85
C GLN A 73 -16.84 -13.93 -5.01
N ASN A 74 -15.74 -13.45 -4.41
CA ASN A 74 -15.27 -12.07 -4.56
C ASN A 74 -14.82 -11.78 -6.01
N THR A 75 -14.06 -12.69 -6.61
CA THR A 75 -13.58 -12.55 -8.00
C THR A 75 -14.73 -12.49 -9.01
N LEU A 76 -15.69 -13.40 -8.91
CA LEU A 76 -16.89 -13.36 -9.75
C LEU A 76 -17.72 -12.09 -9.51
N GLY A 77 -17.85 -11.66 -8.25
CA GLY A 77 -18.49 -10.39 -7.91
C GLY A 77 -17.83 -9.23 -8.66
N THR A 78 -16.50 -9.17 -8.66
CA THR A 78 -15.72 -8.16 -9.37
C THR A 78 -15.89 -8.27 -10.90
N ILE A 79 -15.90 -9.48 -11.45
CA ILE A 79 -16.13 -9.73 -12.88
C ILE A 79 -17.50 -9.19 -13.29
N TYR A 80 -18.56 -9.43 -12.50
CA TYR A 80 -19.90 -8.90 -12.79
C TYR A 80 -19.99 -7.38 -12.58
N ILE A 81 -19.25 -6.78 -11.64
CA ILE A 81 -19.16 -5.31 -11.49
C ILE A 81 -18.54 -4.68 -12.74
N LYS A 82 -17.50 -5.28 -13.29
CA LYS A 82 -16.72 -4.71 -14.39
C LYS A 82 -17.21 -5.11 -15.78
N GLY A 83 -17.98 -6.18 -15.90
CA GLY A 83 -18.32 -6.76 -17.18
C GLY A 83 -17.14 -7.41 -17.89
N TRP A 84 -16.21 -8.02 -17.13
CA TRP A 84 -15.03 -8.69 -17.68
C TRP A 84 -15.33 -10.11 -18.17
N ALA A 85 -14.35 -10.73 -18.82
CA ALA A 85 -14.42 -12.10 -19.32
C ALA A 85 -15.58 -12.36 -20.32
N GLY A 86 -16.06 -11.33 -20.99
CA GLY A 86 -17.16 -11.45 -21.94
C GLY A 86 -18.56 -11.48 -21.32
N VAL A 87 -18.69 -11.36 -19.99
CA VAL A 87 -20.01 -11.27 -19.34
C VAL A 87 -20.51 -9.84 -19.30
N LYS A 88 -21.83 -9.69 -19.45
CA LYS A 88 -22.46 -8.39 -19.24
C LYS A 88 -22.42 -8.00 -17.76
N GLN A 89 -22.18 -6.72 -17.49
CA GLN A 89 -22.25 -6.15 -16.15
C GLN A 89 -23.59 -6.48 -15.48
N ASP A 90 -23.52 -7.00 -14.24
CA ASP A 90 -24.70 -7.39 -13.45
C ASP A 90 -24.40 -7.14 -11.95
N TYR A 91 -24.77 -5.98 -11.48
CA TYR A 91 -24.58 -5.58 -10.09
C TYR A 91 -25.41 -6.43 -9.11
N GLY A 92 -26.59 -6.91 -9.51
CA GLY A 92 -27.42 -7.76 -8.65
C GLY A 92 -26.78 -9.12 -8.37
N LYS A 93 -26.15 -9.74 -9.38
CA LYS A 93 -25.32 -10.94 -9.18
C LYS A 93 -24.08 -10.65 -8.35
N ALA A 94 -23.41 -9.54 -8.62
CA ALA A 94 -22.22 -9.13 -7.88
C ALA A 94 -22.53 -8.99 -6.38
N VAL A 95 -23.59 -8.27 -6.01
CA VAL A 95 -24.02 -8.11 -4.61
C VAL A 95 -24.22 -9.46 -3.92
N LYS A 96 -24.97 -10.38 -4.54
CA LYS A 96 -25.24 -11.71 -3.96
C LYS A 96 -23.95 -12.52 -3.72
N LEU A 97 -23.00 -12.45 -4.64
CA LEU A 97 -21.70 -13.14 -4.52
C LEU A 97 -20.85 -12.50 -3.42
N LEU A 98 -20.76 -11.17 -3.40
CA LEU A 98 -20.01 -10.45 -2.40
C LEU A 98 -20.59 -10.64 -1.00
N GLU A 99 -21.92 -10.68 -0.84
CA GLU A 99 -22.57 -10.99 0.45
C GLU A 99 -22.16 -12.37 0.98
N LYS A 100 -22.06 -13.38 0.10
CA LYS A 100 -21.57 -14.71 0.47
C LYS A 100 -20.11 -14.64 0.95
N ALA A 101 -19.23 -13.96 0.20
CA ALA A 101 -17.84 -13.80 0.58
C ALA A 101 -17.66 -13.01 1.89
N VAL A 102 -18.49 -11.97 2.14
CA VAL A 102 -18.52 -11.20 3.39
C VAL A 102 -18.92 -12.06 4.58
N LYS A 103 -19.86 -13.02 4.41
CA LYS A 103 -20.22 -14.00 5.45
C LYS A 103 -19.06 -14.92 5.80
N SER A 104 -18.20 -15.22 4.84
CA SER A 104 -16.94 -15.98 5.02
C SER A 104 -15.76 -15.13 5.47
N ASN A 105 -15.99 -13.89 5.90
CA ASN A 105 -14.97 -12.94 6.35
C ASN A 105 -13.88 -12.62 5.31
N HIS A 106 -14.24 -12.53 4.05
CA HIS A 106 -13.31 -12.13 3.00
C HIS A 106 -13.12 -10.59 3.03
N ALA A 107 -11.90 -10.15 3.28
CA ALA A 107 -11.58 -8.73 3.52
C ALA A 107 -11.93 -7.83 2.32
N ASP A 108 -11.50 -8.21 1.12
CA ASP A 108 -11.72 -7.39 -0.08
C ASP A 108 -13.17 -7.45 -0.57
N ALA A 109 -13.90 -8.52 -0.26
CA ALA A 109 -15.34 -8.56 -0.54
C ALA A 109 -16.10 -7.55 0.34
N CYS A 110 -15.67 -7.34 1.58
CA CYS A 110 -16.22 -6.27 2.42
C CYS A 110 -15.99 -4.89 1.78
N ASN A 111 -14.79 -4.63 1.27
CA ASN A 111 -14.48 -3.41 0.55
C ASN A 111 -15.36 -3.25 -0.70
N ASN A 112 -15.44 -4.27 -1.55
CA ASN A 112 -16.17 -4.21 -2.82
C ASN A 112 -17.67 -4.02 -2.60
N LEU A 113 -18.26 -4.73 -1.62
CA LEU A 113 -19.66 -4.55 -1.26
C LEU A 113 -19.92 -3.18 -0.62
N GLY A 114 -18.97 -2.69 0.19
CA GLY A 114 -19.01 -1.35 0.77
C GLY A 114 -19.07 -0.25 -0.29
N LEU A 115 -18.31 -0.39 -1.37
CA LEU A 115 -18.34 0.52 -2.52
C LEU A 115 -19.71 0.51 -3.20
N LEU A 116 -20.32 -0.65 -3.40
CA LEU A 116 -21.67 -0.75 -3.99
C LEU A 116 -22.72 -0.04 -3.14
N TYR A 117 -22.68 -0.17 -1.81
CA TYR A 117 -23.57 0.55 -0.91
C TYR A 117 -23.27 2.05 -0.85
N ARG A 118 -21.99 2.45 -0.89
CA ARG A 118 -21.60 3.86 -0.95
C ARG A 118 -22.17 4.56 -2.19
N ASP A 119 -22.07 3.88 -3.33
CA ASP A 119 -22.43 4.47 -4.64
C ASP A 119 -23.89 4.22 -5.04
N GLY A 120 -24.61 3.36 -4.30
CA GLY A 120 -25.97 2.95 -4.66
C GLY A 120 -26.04 2.10 -5.93
N THR A 121 -24.96 1.34 -6.20
CA THR A 121 -24.84 0.55 -7.43
C THR A 121 -25.31 -0.87 -7.21
N GLY A 122 -26.44 -1.25 -7.84
CA GLY A 122 -27.08 -2.57 -7.65
C GLY A 122 -27.82 -2.76 -6.33
N VAL A 123 -27.69 -1.79 -5.42
CA VAL A 123 -28.39 -1.68 -4.13
C VAL A 123 -28.79 -0.23 -3.89
N LYS A 124 -29.74 0.00 -2.98
CA LYS A 124 -30.01 1.35 -2.51
C LYS A 124 -28.79 1.91 -1.80
N GLN A 125 -28.43 3.17 -2.10
CA GLN A 125 -27.31 3.85 -1.42
C GLN A 125 -27.52 3.85 0.09
N ASP A 126 -26.48 3.43 0.82
CA ASP A 126 -26.47 3.40 2.29
C ASP A 126 -25.05 3.61 2.81
N TYR A 127 -24.73 4.84 3.19
CA TYR A 127 -23.42 5.20 3.73
C TYR A 127 -23.10 4.53 5.07
N LYS A 128 -24.10 4.30 5.93
CA LYS A 128 -23.89 3.62 7.22
C LYS A 128 -23.48 2.17 6.97
N LYS A 129 -24.18 1.50 6.05
CA LYS A 129 -23.83 0.13 5.66
C LYS A 129 -22.47 0.03 5.00
N ALA A 130 -22.11 1.01 4.16
CA ALA A 130 -20.78 1.10 3.55
C ALA A 130 -19.69 1.22 4.63
N ILE A 131 -19.87 2.08 5.64
CA ILE A 131 -18.94 2.24 6.77
C ILE A 131 -18.78 0.94 7.56
N GLU A 132 -19.88 0.25 7.91
CA GLU A 132 -19.83 -1.05 8.59
C GLU A 132 -19.00 -2.07 7.80
N LEU A 133 -19.21 -2.14 6.49
CA LEU A 133 -18.47 -3.03 5.60
C LEU A 133 -16.99 -2.65 5.48
N PHE A 134 -16.67 -1.37 5.29
CA PHE A 134 -15.28 -0.90 5.26
C PHE A 134 -14.59 -1.16 6.60
N GLN A 135 -15.26 -0.91 7.74
CA GLN A 135 -14.71 -1.21 9.06
C GLN A 135 -14.45 -2.71 9.23
N LYS A 136 -15.38 -3.58 8.79
CA LYS A 136 -15.17 -5.03 8.78
C LYS A 136 -13.98 -5.42 7.91
N GLY A 137 -13.89 -4.91 6.68
CA GLY A 137 -12.78 -5.16 5.77
C GLY A 137 -11.44 -4.69 6.34
N ALA A 138 -11.41 -3.49 6.95
CA ALA A 138 -10.23 -2.92 7.60
C ALA A 138 -9.74 -3.77 8.80
N ASN A 139 -10.66 -4.37 9.55
CA ASN A 139 -10.33 -5.27 10.65
C ASN A 139 -9.83 -6.63 10.16
N LEU A 140 -10.25 -7.05 8.97
CA LEU A 140 -9.79 -8.28 8.30
C LEU A 140 -8.50 -8.08 7.48
N GLY A 141 -7.94 -6.87 7.45
CA GLY A 141 -6.65 -6.60 6.81
C GLY A 141 -6.70 -6.02 5.39
N SER A 142 -7.87 -5.60 4.89
CA SER A 142 -7.94 -4.89 3.59
C SER A 142 -7.50 -3.43 3.72
N SER A 143 -6.36 -3.08 3.14
CA SER A 143 -5.87 -1.69 3.07
C SER A 143 -6.82 -0.80 2.26
N SER A 144 -7.43 -1.34 1.20
CA SER A 144 -8.44 -0.63 0.40
C SER A 144 -9.68 -0.27 1.23
N ALA A 145 -10.10 -1.16 2.13
CA ALA A 145 -11.21 -0.86 3.05
C ALA A 145 -10.82 0.23 4.07
N VAL A 146 -9.57 0.23 4.55
CA VAL A 146 -9.04 1.30 5.41
C VAL A 146 -9.08 2.64 4.68
N ASP A 147 -8.62 2.69 3.42
CA ASP A 147 -8.62 3.90 2.61
C ASP A 147 -10.04 4.43 2.34
N ASN A 148 -10.98 3.54 2.01
CA ASN A 148 -12.37 3.92 1.79
C ASN A 148 -13.04 4.42 3.10
N LEU A 149 -12.75 3.80 4.23
CA LEU A 149 -13.20 4.28 5.53
C LEU A 149 -12.63 5.67 5.86
N ALA A 150 -11.35 5.88 5.60
CA ALA A 150 -10.71 7.18 5.73
C ALA A 150 -11.42 8.24 4.89
N TYR A 151 -11.74 7.91 3.64
CA TYR A 151 -12.46 8.80 2.74
C TYR A 151 -13.87 9.15 3.22
N MET A 152 -14.60 8.18 3.85
CA MET A 152 -15.91 8.46 4.46
C MET A 152 -15.82 9.53 5.55
N TYR A 153 -14.79 9.47 6.41
CA TYR A 153 -14.54 10.50 7.42
C TYR A 153 -14.11 11.84 6.83
N TYR A 154 -13.31 11.82 5.75
CA TYR A 154 -12.91 13.05 5.06
C TYR A 154 -14.10 13.78 4.46
N MET A 155 -15.01 13.06 3.81
CA MET A 155 -16.19 13.61 3.16
C MET A 155 -17.36 13.89 4.11
N GLY A 156 -17.39 13.23 5.29
CA GLY A 156 -18.54 13.28 6.19
C GLY A 156 -19.74 12.47 5.69
N TRP A 157 -19.51 11.44 4.89
CA TRP A 157 -20.58 10.61 4.34
C TRP A 157 -21.02 9.53 5.34
N GLY A 158 -22.23 9.68 5.88
CA GLY A 158 -22.79 8.76 6.88
C GLY A 158 -22.20 8.87 8.28
N VAL A 159 -21.19 9.72 8.47
CA VAL A 159 -20.53 10.08 9.73
C VAL A 159 -20.25 11.57 9.76
N GLU A 160 -20.00 12.14 10.94
CA GLU A 160 -19.47 13.48 11.06
C GLU A 160 -18.06 13.57 10.42
N LYS A 161 -17.83 14.67 9.68
CA LYS A 161 -16.55 14.94 9.06
C LYS A 161 -15.44 15.03 10.10
N ASN A 162 -14.37 14.25 9.94
CA ASN A 162 -13.30 14.16 10.92
C ASN A 162 -11.94 13.92 10.23
N TYR A 163 -11.17 14.97 10.08
CA TYR A 163 -9.86 14.93 9.44
C TYR A 163 -8.81 14.19 10.27
N GLU A 164 -8.89 14.25 11.61
CA GLU A 164 -7.96 13.50 12.48
C GLU A 164 -8.16 11.98 12.27
N LYS A 165 -9.43 11.55 12.27
CA LYS A 165 -9.75 10.13 12.01
C LYS A 165 -9.39 9.68 10.59
N ASN A 166 -9.55 10.56 9.61
CA ASN A 166 -9.09 10.33 8.26
C ASN A 166 -7.57 10.06 8.23
N LEU A 167 -6.76 10.95 8.83
CA LEU A 167 -5.29 10.79 8.84
C LEU A 167 -4.83 9.56 9.61
N GLU A 168 -5.44 9.22 10.75
CA GLU A 168 -5.15 7.98 11.49
C GLU A 168 -5.35 6.73 10.61
N LEU A 169 -6.45 6.71 9.84
CA LEU A 169 -6.75 5.60 8.95
C LEU A 169 -5.78 5.55 7.76
N ILE A 170 -5.44 6.71 7.17
CA ILE A 170 -4.43 6.76 6.11
C ILE A 170 -3.07 6.28 6.63
N GLU A 171 -2.65 6.69 7.83
CA GLU A 171 -1.43 6.18 8.47
C GLU A 171 -1.45 4.65 8.59
N LYS A 172 -2.57 4.08 9.05
CA LYS A 172 -2.74 2.63 9.13
C LYS A 172 -2.57 1.98 7.76
N SER A 173 -3.24 2.50 6.73
CA SER A 173 -3.15 1.99 5.35
C SER A 173 -1.72 2.05 4.82
N VAL A 174 -1.05 3.18 5.01
CA VAL A 174 0.34 3.40 4.58
C VAL A 174 1.31 2.41 5.23
N LYS A 175 1.16 2.15 6.52
CA LYS A 175 1.97 1.15 7.23
C LYS A 175 1.71 -0.28 6.72
N MET A 176 0.48 -0.60 6.34
CA MET A 176 0.12 -1.90 5.75
C MET A 176 0.70 -2.08 4.34
N THR A 177 0.63 -1.05 3.51
CA THR A 177 1.06 -1.08 2.09
C THR A 177 2.53 -0.74 1.90
N LYS A 178 3.19 -0.20 2.92
CA LYS A 178 4.55 0.37 2.86
C LYS A 178 4.69 1.45 1.78
N ASP A 179 3.65 2.29 1.63
CA ASP A 179 3.67 3.41 0.69
C ASP A 179 4.46 4.59 1.29
N LYS A 180 5.74 4.67 0.92
CA LYS A 180 6.65 5.70 1.42
C LYS A 180 6.26 7.13 1.04
N GLN A 181 5.66 7.33 -0.14
CA GLN A 181 5.27 8.66 -0.60
C GLN A 181 4.08 9.19 0.21
N ARG A 182 3.06 8.37 0.40
CA ARG A 182 1.91 8.73 1.26
C ARG A 182 2.33 8.91 2.72
N LEU A 183 3.32 8.15 3.21
CA LEU A 183 3.85 8.33 4.56
C LEU A 183 4.43 9.74 4.76
N VAL A 184 5.24 10.21 3.81
CA VAL A 184 5.79 11.58 3.85
C VAL A 184 4.67 12.60 3.90
N GLN A 185 3.61 12.45 3.09
CA GLN A 185 2.47 13.36 3.07
C GLN A 185 1.72 13.39 4.41
N VAL A 186 1.42 12.22 4.99
CA VAL A 186 0.73 12.13 6.29
C VAL A 186 1.55 12.78 7.39
N ALA A 187 2.86 12.51 7.46
CA ALA A 187 3.75 13.13 8.44
C ALA A 187 3.81 14.66 8.25
N TYR A 188 3.79 15.13 7.00
CA TYR A 188 3.80 16.55 6.69
C TYR A 188 2.52 17.27 7.14
N PHE A 189 1.33 16.65 7.03
CA PHE A 189 0.08 17.23 7.55
C PHE A 189 0.15 17.45 9.07
N TYR A 190 0.67 16.48 9.82
CA TYR A 190 0.90 16.65 11.26
C TYR A 190 1.95 17.73 11.57
N LEU A 191 2.99 17.84 10.72
CA LEU A 191 4.03 18.85 10.89
C LEU A 191 3.51 20.28 10.67
N LYS A 192 2.68 20.49 9.65
CA LYS A 192 2.15 21.81 9.30
C LYS A 192 0.95 22.22 10.13
N GLY A 193 0.11 21.28 10.53
CA GLY A 193 -1.14 21.59 11.21
C GLY A 193 -2.22 22.12 10.26
N GLU A 194 -2.14 21.77 8.98
CA GLU A 194 -3.19 22.05 8.00
C GLU A 194 -4.30 21.01 8.14
N GLU A 195 -5.56 21.42 8.19
CA GLU A 195 -6.75 20.57 8.38
C GLU A 195 -6.83 19.83 9.74
N VAL A 196 -5.71 19.56 10.40
CA VAL A 196 -5.61 18.96 11.74
C VAL A 196 -4.72 19.84 12.62
N LYS A 197 -4.86 19.71 13.94
CA LYS A 197 -3.96 20.38 14.87
C LYS A 197 -2.51 19.93 14.65
N GLN A 198 -1.58 20.89 14.58
CA GLN A 198 -0.15 20.59 14.50
C GLN A 198 0.27 19.63 15.61
N ASN A 199 1.00 18.58 15.23
CA ASN A 199 1.50 17.56 16.13
C ASN A 199 2.93 17.13 15.74
N ILE A 200 3.90 17.91 16.22
CA ILE A 200 5.32 17.69 15.92
C ILE A 200 5.81 16.31 16.38
N PRO A 201 5.51 15.85 17.62
CA PRO A 201 5.91 14.49 18.03
C PRO A 201 5.38 13.41 17.11
N LYS A 202 4.13 13.54 16.63
CA LYS A 202 3.54 12.56 15.71
C LYS A 202 4.22 12.57 14.34
N ALA A 203 4.54 13.75 13.82
CA ALA A 203 5.31 13.88 12.57
C ALA A 203 6.70 13.22 12.71
N MET A 204 7.39 13.46 13.82
CA MET A 204 8.69 12.84 14.12
C MET A 204 8.58 11.31 14.21
N GLU A 205 7.57 10.78 14.90
CA GLU A 205 7.29 9.34 14.97
C GLU A 205 7.18 8.73 13.58
N LEU A 206 6.39 9.36 12.68
CA LEU A 206 6.15 8.86 11.33
C LEU A 206 7.40 8.93 10.44
N TYR A 207 8.16 10.01 10.50
CA TYR A 207 9.44 10.10 9.77
C TYR A 207 10.49 9.14 10.31
N THR A 208 10.54 8.90 11.62
CA THR A 208 11.42 7.88 12.23
C THR A 208 11.04 6.49 11.76
N TRP A 209 9.76 6.14 11.81
CA TRP A 209 9.24 4.88 11.27
C TRP A 209 9.57 4.73 9.78
N GLY A 210 9.46 5.81 9.00
CA GLY A 210 9.84 5.84 7.59
C GLY A 210 11.32 5.52 7.40
N HIS A 211 12.21 6.13 8.16
CA HIS A 211 13.65 5.85 8.09
C HIS A 211 13.99 4.40 8.46
N GLU A 212 13.35 3.85 9.50
CA GLU A 212 13.57 2.47 9.92
C GLU A 212 13.11 1.43 8.89
N ASN A 213 12.00 1.70 8.18
CA ASN A 213 11.42 0.77 7.20
C ASN A 213 11.93 0.99 5.77
N PHE A 214 12.49 2.18 5.47
CA PHE A 214 13.04 2.57 4.17
C PHE A 214 14.41 3.24 4.36
N PRO A 215 15.44 2.49 4.83
CA PRO A 215 16.72 3.07 5.26
C PRO A 215 17.54 3.73 4.13
N THR A 216 17.20 3.47 2.88
CA THR A 216 17.85 4.09 1.69
C THR A 216 17.16 5.37 1.21
N GLU A 217 16.03 5.75 1.82
CA GLU A 217 15.29 6.96 1.46
C GLU A 217 15.77 8.15 2.26
N ALA A 218 16.44 9.08 1.61
CA ALA A 218 17.00 10.28 2.24
C ALA A 218 15.93 11.27 2.75
N ALA A 219 14.72 11.23 2.20
CA ALA A 219 13.64 12.15 2.57
C ALA A 219 13.30 12.11 4.07
N PHE A 220 13.24 10.91 4.67
CA PHE A 220 12.87 10.77 6.09
C PHE A 220 13.88 11.40 7.03
N PRO A 221 15.19 11.07 6.98
CA PRO A 221 16.17 11.74 7.81
C PRO A 221 16.32 13.24 7.47
N ASN A 222 16.08 13.68 6.22
CA ASN A 222 16.09 15.10 5.87
C ASN A 222 14.96 15.86 6.59
N TYR A 223 13.72 15.33 6.58
CA TYR A 223 12.61 15.94 7.34
C TYR A 223 12.87 15.94 8.86
N LEU A 224 13.46 14.88 9.42
CA LEU A 224 13.84 14.86 10.84
C LEU A 224 14.88 15.94 11.15
N GLY A 225 15.90 16.09 10.30
CA GLY A 225 16.86 17.18 10.42
C GLY A 225 16.20 18.55 10.43
N MET A 226 15.27 18.79 9.48
CA MET A 226 14.51 20.03 9.40
C MET A 226 13.67 20.29 10.66
N ILE A 227 13.02 19.26 11.21
CA ILE A 227 12.23 19.41 12.43
C ILE A 227 13.12 19.81 13.61
N TYR A 228 14.29 19.17 13.78
CA TYR A 228 15.20 19.47 14.88
C TYR A 228 15.86 20.85 14.78
N ILE A 229 15.83 21.54 13.65
CA ILE A 229 16.23 22.95 13.57
C ILE A 229 15.35 23.82 14.47
N TYR A 230 14.06 23.50 14.57
CA TYR A 230 13.07 24.34 15.26
C TYR A 230 12.54 23.73 16.55
N TYR A 231 12.54 22.40 16.67
CA TYR A 231 11.85 21.68 17.75
C TYR A 231 12.77 20.68 18.45
N ASN A 232 12.50 20.41 19.72
CA ASN A 232 13.13 19.32 20.48
C ASN A 232 12.31 18.01 20.36
N ASP A 233 12.74 16.93 21.05
CA ASP A 233 12.06 15.63 21.07
C ASP A 233 10.59 15.68 21.52
N LYS A 234 10.22 16.71 22.30
CA LYS A 234 8.85 16.91 22.78
C LYS A 234 7.99 17.74 21.83
N GLY A 235 8.55 18.23 20.71
CA GLY A 235 7.91 19.15 19.79
C GLY A 235 7.79 20.57 20.33
N GLU A 236 8.53 20.92 21.37
CA GLU A 236 8.63 22.29 21.86
C GLU A 236 9.54 23.10 20.93
N ASN A 237 9.22 24.38 20.72
CA ASN A 237 10.01 25.30 19.87
C ASN A 237 11.36 25.66 20.53
N LYS A 238 12.20 24.65 20.64
CA LYS A 238 13.57 24.70 21.19
C LYS A 238 14.44 23.80 20.31
N GLY A 239 14.97 24.35 19.22
CA GLY A 239 15.76 23.59 18.25
C GLY A 239 16.97 22.90 18.89
N ASP A 240 17.33 21.75 18.33
CA ASP A 240 18.49 20.94 18.69
C ASP A 240 19.38 20.75 17.46
N PHE A 241 20.32 21.66 17.26
CA PHE A 241 21.23 21.64 16.12
C PHE A 241 22.13 20.39 16.08
N THR A 242 22.45 19.82 17.23
CA THR A 242 23.24 18.58 17.28
C THR A 242 22.47 17.41 16.70
N LYS A 243 21.18 17.28 17.05
CA LYS A 243 20.30 16.26 16.46
C LYS A 243 19.98 16.55 15.01
N ALA A 244 19.72 17.84 14.65
CA ALA A 244 19.53 18.24 13.28
C ALA A 244 20.72 17.82 12.41
N LEU A 245 21.94 18.10 12.85
CA LEU A 245 23.16 17.74 12.17
C LEU A 245 23.29 16.22 11.98
N LYS A 246 22.97 15.43 13.04
CA LYS A 246 22.99 13.98 12.95
C LYS A 246 22.07 13.47 11.85
N TRP A 247 20.83 13.94 11.79
CA TRP A 247 19.85 13.49 10.83
C TRP A 247 20.14 13.95 9.41
N TYR A 248 20.56 15.21 9.24
CA TYR A 248 20.97 15.70 7.93
C TYR A 248 22.21 14.97 7.38
N LYS A 249 23.17 14.58 8.24
CA LYS A 249 24.30 13.75 7.81
C LYS A 249 23.87 12.38 7.30
N ILE A 250 22.86 11.77 7.89
CA ILE A 250 22.30 10.50 7.40
C ILE A 250 21.74 10.72 6.00
N ALA A 251 20.90 11.75 5.79
CA ALA A 251 20.35 12.08 4.49
C ALA A 251 21.42 12.42 3.45
N ALA A 252 22.39 13.22 3.81
CA ALA A 252 23.52 13.63 2.97
C ALA A 252 24.37 12.41 2.53
N ASN A 253 24.62 11.46 3.42
CA ASN A 253 25.33 10.23 3.07
C ASN A 253 24.52 9.30 2.16
N LEU A 254 23.19 9.47 2.08
CA LEU A 254 22.31 8.83 1.11
C LEU A 254 22.24 9.59 -0.23
N GLY A 255 23.02 10.67 -0.38
CA GLY A 255 23.13 11.44 -1.62
C GLY A 255 22.16 12.63 -1.73
N ASP A 256 21.46 13.00 -0.65
CA ASP A 256 20.58 14.17 -0.64
C ASP A 256 21.42 15.46 -0.60
N VAL A 257 21.41 16.21 -1.71
CA VAL A 257 22.22 17.42 -1.87
C VAL A 257 21.71 18.57 -1.01
N ASP A 258 20.40 18.68 -0.81
CA ASP A 258 19.82 19.67 0.09
C ASP A 258 20.24 19.41 1.54
N ALA A 259 20.29 18.16 1.94
CA ALA A 259 20.80 17.78 3.25
C ALA A 259 22.30 18.09 3.40
N MET A 260 23.11 17.93 2.35
CA MET A 260 24.53 18.34 2.37
C MET A 260 24.67 19.85 2.61
N ASN A 261 23.86 20.66 1.93
CA ASN A 261 23.82 22.10 2.15
C ASN A 261 23.36 22.46 3.57
N ASN A 262 22.38 21.74 4.10
CA ASN A 262 21.90 21.93 5.47
C ASN A 262 22.99 21.55 6.52
N VAL A 263 23.75 20.50 6.27
CA VAL A 263 24.93 20.14 7.12
C VAL A 263 25.95 21.26 7.10
N ALA A 264 26.31 21.76 5.91
CA ALA A 264 27.26 22.85 5.77
C ALA A 264 26.76 24.13 6.47
N PHE A 265 25.49 24.47 6.25
CA PHE A 265 24.87 25.63 6.92
C PHE A 265 24.96 25.54 8.43
N ILE A 266 24.64 24.39 9.06
CA ILE A 266 24.72 24.22 10.52
C ILE A 266 26.15 24.37 11.02
N TYR A 267 27.15 23.82 10.33
CA TYR A 267 28.56 23.95 10.73
C TYR A 267 29.10 25.38 10.61
N LEU A 268 28.56 26.18 9.69
CA LEU A 268 28.95 27.58 9.49
C LEU A 268 28.23 28.55 10.41
N GLN A 269 27.17 28.10 11.13
CA GLN A 269 26.47 28.94 12.11
C GLN A 269 27.38 29.28 13.29
N ASP A 270 27.17 30.48 13.87
CA ASP A 270 27.90 30.90 15.07
C ASP A 270 27.32 30.25 16.34
N ASN A 271 27.24 28.93 16.34
CA ASN A 271 26.79 28.13 17.46
C ASN A 271 27.94 27.29 18.00
N PRO A 272 28.45 27.57 19.20
CA PRO A 272 29.64 26.91 19.75
C PRO A 272 29.48 25.41 19.93
N GLN A 273 28.28 24.86 19.95
CA GLN A 273 28.01 23.43 20.09
C GLN A 273 28.27 22.63 18.80
N VAL A 274 28.15 23.28 17.63
CA VAL A 274 28.22 22.60 16.32
C VAL A 274 29.16 23.30 15.32
N LYS A 275 29.68 24.49 15.62
CA LYS A 275 30.52 25.26 14.71
C LYS A 275 31.79 24.51 14.32
N ASP A 276 31.95 24.26 13.05
CA ASP A 276 33.16 23.70 12.42
C ASP A 276 33.26 24.19 10.96
N THR A 277 33.99 25.29 10.80
CA THR A 277 34.09 25.95 9.48
C THR A 277 34.73 25.03 8.42
N GLN A 278 35.70 24.21 8.80
CA GLN A 278 36.36 23.29 7.87
C GLN A 278 35.39 22.25 7.36
N GLN A 279 34.65 21.61 8.25
CA GLN A 279 33.60 20.66 7.87
C GLN A 279 32.49 21.32 7.04
N GLY A 280 32.10 22.55 7.36
CA GLY A 280 31.14 23.31 6.58
C GLY A 280 31.57 23.46 5.12
N ILE A 281 32.82 23.86 4.89
CA ILE A 281 33.39 24.00 3.52
C ILE A 281 33.40 22.63 2.82
N GLU A 282 33.88 21.58 3.46
CA GLU A 282 33.92 20.24 2.86
C GLU A 282 32.55 19.73 2.39
N TRP A 283 31.49 20.00 3.17
CA TRP A 283 30.13 19.62 2.79
C TRP A 283 29.57 20.49 1.64
N MET A 284 29.92 21.78 1.59
CA MET A 284 29.58 22.64 0.45
C MET A 284 30.23 22.13 -0.84
N GLU A 285 31.54 21.78 -0.79
CA GLU A 285 32.26 21.23 -1.93
C GLU A 285 31.63 19.91 -2.42
N LYS A 286 31.23 19.02 -1.48
CA LYS A 286 30.51 17.77 -1.82
C LYS A 286 29.21 18.06 -2.54
N ALA A 287 28.41 19.00 -2.03
CA ALA A 287 27.14 19.39 -2.64
C ALA A 287 27.36 19.97 -4.04
N ALA A 288 28.33 20.87 -4.21
CA ALA A 288 28.66 21.47 -5.50
C ALA A 288 29.10 20.43 -6.54
N ASN A 289 29.91 19.44 -6.15
CA ASN A 289 30.38 18.37 -7.03
C ASN A 289 29.24 17.44 -7.52
N LEU A 290 28.09 17.43 -6.85
CA LEU A 290 26.90 16.68 -7.26
C LEU A 290 25.90 17.52 -8.08
N GLY A 291 26.24 18.75 -8.43
CA GLY A 291 25.50 19.58 -9.39
C GLY A 291 24.48 20.53 -8.76
N ASN A 292 24.63 20.85 -7.48
CA ASN A 292 23.89 21.96 -6.87
C ASN A 292 24.82 23.17 -6.75
N PRO A 293 24.53 24.30 -7.47
CA PRO A 293 25.36 25.50 -7.45
C PRO A 293 25.37 26.21 -6.09
#